data_784053dbdb5a4697c514a0d6727e622f
#
_entry.id   784053dbdb5a4697c514a0d6727e622f
#
_cell.length_a   1.000
_cell.length_b   1.000
_cell.length_c   1.000
_cell.angle_alpha   90.00
_cell.angle_beta   90.00
_cell.angle_gamma   90.00
#
_symmetry.space_group_name_H-M   'P 1'
#
loop_
_entity.id
_entity.type
_entity.pdbx_description
1 polymer ?
#
loop_
_entity_poly.entity_id
_entity_poly.type
_entity_poly.pdbx_seq_one_letter_code
_entity_poly.pdbx_strand_id
1 'polypeptide(L)'
;MRRRSFVRGLTATTAATGLGLTAAGHGHATAAAGGGNRPAGNARPRAAAWREVPVPAGEPAVLLNAVAAAGPDLAWAVGEEARSGSTSGRPLARTWDGSAWQATDVSHLAFAGSLRNVAAAPAGAAGAVAAWAVAYDRAGAGHLLAWDGATWREHDFPGRGESGTELWAVAVAPDGTVRISGTRDGGSRVLRSDDAGGTRWSWSPPLPTDDGTAPSLWNVHVDGAGATWVSGGVDVARYDDRAWHVLPRLAGLRLSVTDLLPTAPDDIWLTGHDYGAGGPPGKPPGVVLRHFDGTAWSDVAAPFTVGSLGAIAPDAAGRPALIAGWDFWDGASAHYLRWDGTAWTSERGPAAAQGVTPVMSALAPIPGTGGFWSAGTTAQSPFPPAQARIERYG
;
A
#
# COMPACT_ATOMS: atom_id res chain seq x y z
N MET A 1 -6.59 31.97 12.02
CA MET A 1 -7.36 30.82 12.57
C MET A 1 -6.52 29.57 12.35
N ARG A 2 -6.04 28.90 13.40
CA ARG A 2 -5.16 27.74 13.26
C ARG A 2 -6.00 26.50 12.92
N ARG A 3 -5.87 25.97 11.71
CA ARG A 3 -6.48 24.69 11.32
C ARG A 3 -5.64 23.54 11.89
N ARG A 4 -6.28 22.70 12.71
CA ARG A 4 -5.69 21.47 13.23
C ARG A 4 -5.81 20.40 12.17
N SER A 5 -4.66 19.91 11.67
CA SER A 5 -4.58 18.71 10.85
C SER A 5 -4.97 17.49 11.70
N PHE A 6 -6.05 16.82 11.34
CA PHE A 6 -6.46 15.56 11.97
C PHE A 6 -5.77 14.40 11.25
N VAL A 7 -4.67 13.93 11.81
CA VAL A 7 -4.13 12.60 11.50
C VAL A 7 -4.95 11.60 12.29
N ARG A 8 -5.78 10.82 11.61
CA ARG A 8 -6.56 9.75 12.23
C ARG A 8 -5.74 8.48 12.35
N GLY A 9 -5.29 8.19 13.57
CA GLY A 9 -4.87 6.84 13.93
C GLY A 9 -6.11 5.94 14.06
N LEU A 10 -6.08 4.76 13.42
CA LEU A 10 -7.03 3.70 13.70
C LEU A 10 -6.81 3.15 15.13
N THR A 11 -7.67 3.51 16.06
CA THR A 11 -7.81 2.80 17.34
C THR A 11 -8.96 1.83 17.22
N ALA A 12 -8.68 0.55 17.00
CA ALA A 12 -9.65 -0.50 17.11
C ALA A 12 -9.78 -0.89 18.58
N THR A 13 -10.92 -0.58 19.20
CA THR A 13 -11.27 -1.06 20.53
C THR A 13 -12.16 -2.29 20.37
N THR A 14 -11.64 -3.47 20.64
CA THR A 14 -12.38 -4.73 20.68
C THR A 14 -12.75 -5.08 22.11
N ALA A 15 -14.04 -5.16 22.39
CA ALA A 15 -14.55 -5.76 23.62
C ALA A 15 -14.68 -7.28 23.40
N ALA A 16 -13.96 -8.07 24.18
CA ALA A 16 -14.07 -9.54 24.16
C ALA A 16 -15.02 -10.00 25.26
N THR A 17 -16.12 -10.65 24.88
CA THR A 17 -16.92 -11.50 25.77
C THR A 17 -16.55 -12.95 25.54
N GLY A 18 -16.02 -13.61 26.58
CA GLY A 18 -15.65 -15.01 26.54
C GLY A 18 -16.84 -15.94 26.71
N LEU A 19 -16.82 -17.02 25.96
CA LEU A 19 -17.62 -18.24 26.27
C LEU A 19 -16.71 -19.45 26.05
N GLY A 20 -16.47 -20.17 27.10
CA GLY A 20 -15.72 -21.42 27.12
C GLY A 20 -16.55 -22.60 26.63
N LEU A 21 -15.90 -23.50 25.94
CA LEU A 21 -16.39 -24.88 25.71
C LEU A 21 -15.22 -25.86 25.75
N THR A 22 -15.29 -26.77 26.67
CA THR A 22 -14.42 -27.93 26.84
C THR A 22 -14.89 -29.08 25.94
N ALA A 23 -13.98 -29.78 25.30
CA ALA A 23 -14.19 -31.16 24.85
C ALA A 23 -12.88 -31.93 24.81
N ALA A 24 -12.88 -33.04 25.50
CA ALA A 24 -11.83 -34.06 25.55
C ALA A 24 -11.99 -35.07 24.41
N GLY A 25 -10.91 -35.69 23.98
CA GLY A 25 -10.98 -36.85 23.09
C GLY A 25 -9.60 -37.43 22.76
N HIS A 26 -9.31 -38.57 23.42
CA HIS A 26 -8.08 -39.39 23.23
C HIS A 26 -8.16 -40.23 21.96
N GLY A 27 -7.03 -40.47 21.34
CA GLY A 27 -6.87 -41.48 20.31
C GLY A 27 -5.42 -41.68 19.90
N HIS A 28 -4.74 -42.66 20.52
CA HIS A 28 -3.47 -43.20 20.09
C HIS A 28 -3.66 -44.19 18.93
N ALA A 29 -2.87 -44.04 17.87
CA ALA A 29 -2.65 -45.11 16.91
C ALA A 29 -1.17 -45.16 16.54
N THR A 30 -0.53 -46.26 16.94
CA THR A 30 0.82 -46.69 16.51
C THR A 30 0.72 -47.26 15.09
N ALA A 31 1.62 -46.86 14.19
CA ALA A 31 1.79 -47.51 12.89
C ALA A 31 3.27 -47.86 12.66
N ALA A 32 3.46 -49.08 12.21
CA ALA A 32 4.71 -49.77 12.00
C ALA A 32 5.52 -49.23 10.81
N ALA A 33 6.84 -49.35 10.93
CA ALA A 33 7.80 -49.07 9.89
C ALA A 33 7.74 -50.13 8.77
N GLY A 34 7.53 -49.69 7.54
CA GLY A 34 7.71 -50.48 6.32
C GLY A 34 8.64 -49.70 5.37
N GLY A 35 9.90 -50.17 5.26
CA GLY A 35 10.84 -49.64 4.30
C GLY A 35 10.46 -50.02 2.87
N GLY A 36 10.19 -49.01 2.06
CA GLY A 36 9.99 -49.15 0.62
C GLY A 36 10.67 -47.99 -0.09
N ASN A 37 11.71 -48.33 -0.86
CA ASN A 37 12.40 -47.40 -1.74
C ASN A 37 11.38 -46.91 -2.82
N ARG A 38 10.84 -45.71 -2.64
CA ARG A 38 10.01 -45.05 -3.66
C ARG A 38 10.93 -44.27 -4.61
N PRO A 39 10.77 -44.41 -5.94
CA PRO A 39 11.44 -43.51 -6.88
C PRO A 39 10.99 -42.08 -6.60
N ALA A 40 11.94 -41.14 -6.73
CA ALA A 40 11.68 -39.70 -6.59
C ALA A 40 10.53 -39.30 -7.55
N GLY A 41 9.33 -39.25 -7.00
CA GLY A 41 8.16 -38.78 -7.73
C GLY A 41 8.34 -37.32 -8.07
N ASN A 42 8.06 -36.93 -9.31
CA ASN A 42 7.96 -35.56 -9.75
C ASN A 42 7.15 -34.78 -8.71
N ALA A 43 7.79 -33.92 -7.96
CA ALA A 43 7.12 -33.03 -7.02
C ALA A 43 6.14 -32.20 -7.85
N ARG A 44 4.83 -32.42 -7.66
CA ARG A 44 3.82 -31.54 -8.24
C ARG A 44 4.16 -30.11 -7.81
N PRO A 45 4.08 -29.14 -8.74
CA PRO A 45 4.24 -27.74 -8.36
C PRO A 45 3.33 -27.48 -7.15
N ARG A 46 3.90 -26.95 -6.08
CA ARG A 46 3.11 -26.58 -4.91
C ARG A 46 2.13 -25.51 -5.38
N ALA A 47 0.85 -25.67 -5.07
CA ALA A 47 -0.14 -24.65 -5.38
C ALA A 47 0.34 -23.31 -4.81
N ALA A 48 0.25 -22.25 -5.59
CA ALA A 48 0.60 -20.90 -5.15
C ALA A 48 -0.25 -20.55 -3.92
N ALA A 49 0.41 -20.05 -2.88
CA ALA A 49 -0.22 -19.72 -1.62
C ALA A 49 0.52 -18.57 -0.94
N TRP A 50 -0.18 -17.84 -0.08
CA TRP A 50 0.42 -16.84 0.79
C TRP A 50 1.30 -17.49 1.85
N ARG A 51 2.43 -16.88 2.11
CA ARG A 51 3.32 -17.22 3.23
C ARG A 51 3.85 -15.95 3.88
N GLU A 52 3.99 -15.97 5.19
CA GLU A 52 4.72 -14.94 5.90
C GLU A 52 6.21 -15.08 5.61
N VAL A 53 6.88 -13.96 5.37
CA VAL A 53 8.33 -13.91 5.14
C VAL A 53 8.94 -13.12 6.29
N PRO A 54 9.92 -13.70 7.02
CA PRO A 54 10.59 -13.01 8.10
C PRO A 54 11.16 -11.68 7.66
N VAL A 55 10.94 -10.64 8.47
CA VAL A 55 11.48 -9.30 8.28
C VAL A 55 12.27 -8.88 9.52
N PRO A 56 13.41 -8.20 9.37
CA PRO A 56 14.18 -7.70 10.52
C PRO A 56 13.31 -6.83 11.41
N ALA A 57 13.39 -7.05 12.71
CA ALA A 57 12.69 -6.24 13.69
C ALA A 57 13.12 -4.77 13.58
N GLY A 58 12.20 -3.87 13.88
CA GLY A 58 12.46 -2.46 14.07
C GLY A 58 12.20 -2.06 15.52
N GLU A 59 12.47 -0.80 15.84
CA GLU A 59 12.10 -0.25 17.15
C GLU A 59 10.59 -0.05 17.21
N PRO A 60 9.90 -0.65 18.18
CA PRO A 60 8.45 -0.53 18.31
C PRO A 60 7.98 0.92 18.54
N ALA A 61 6.82 1.35 18.02
CA ALA A 61 5.94 0.65 17.08
C ALA A 61 6.42 0.80 15.64
N VAL A 62 6.33 -0.28 14.87
CA VAL A 62 6.71 -0.32 13.46
C VAL A 62 5.48 -0.31 12.56
N LEU A 63 5.48 0.55 11.54
CA LEU A 63 4.49 0.55 10.48
C LEU A 63 5.21 0.39 9.13
N LEU A 64 4.80 -0.56 8.30
CA LEU A 64 5.15 -0.60 6.89
C LEU A 64 4.01 0.02 6.08
N ASN A 65 4.33 1.05 5.31
CA ASN A 65 3.36 1.84 4.55
C ASN A 65 3.26 1.39 3.08
N ALA A 66 4.38 0.98 2.50
CA ALA A 66 4.44 0.62 1.09
C ALA A 66 5.48 -0.47 0.82
N VAL A 67 5.28 -1.18 -0.29
CA VAL A 67 6.21 -2.18 -0.85
C VAL A 67 6.26 -2.02 -2.35
N ALA A 68 7.45 -2.20 -2.96
CA ALA A 68 7.65 -2.22 -4.40
C ALA A 68 8.71 -3.26 -4.77
N ALA A 69 8.61 -3.84 -5.96
CA ALA A 69 9.57 -4.84 -6.44
C ALA A 69 10.06 -4.49 -7.85
N ALA A 70 11.37 -4.55 -8.07
CA ALA A 70 11.97 -4.47 -9.40
C ALA A 70 12.05 -5.85 -10.08
N GLY A 71 11.94 -6.92 -9.29
CA GLY A 71 11.99 -8.30 -9.76
C GLY A 71 11.93 -9.30 -8.62
N PRO A 72 12.16 -10.59 -8.91
CA PRO A 72 12.12 -11.63 -7.88
C PRO A 72 13.23 -11.50 -6.83
N ASP A 73 14.33 -10.84 -7.17
CA ASP A 73 15.55 -10.75 -6.36
C ASP A 73 15.76 -9.38 -5.74
N LEU A 74 14.92 -8.39 -6.05
CA LEU A 74 15.05 -7.03 -5.52
C LEU A 74 13.69 -6.40 -5.26
N ALA A 75 13.46 -6.01 -4.00
CA ALA A 75 12.26 -5.28 -3.58
C ALA A 75 12.57 -4.39 -2.37
N TRP A 76 11.70 -3.43 -2.12
CA TRP A 76 11.81 -2.50 -0.99
C TRP A 76 10.49 -2.44 -0.25
N ALA A 77 10.58 -2.38 1.09
CA ALA A 77 9.45 -2.04 1.95
C ALA A 77 9.85 -0.86 2.83
N VAL A 78 8.99 0.12 2.93
CA VAL A 78 9.27 1.39 3.61
C VAL A 78 8.17 1.75 4.61
N GLY A 79 8.55 2.54 5.62
CA GLY A 79 7.62 2.94 6.66
C GLY A 79 8.25 3.79 7.74
N GLU A 80 7.85 3.54 8.98
CA GLU A 80 8.38 4.20 10.17
C GLU A 80 8.55 3.22 11.35
N GLU A 81 9.45 3.55 12.24
CA GLU A 81 9.63 2.86 13.53
C GLU A 81 9.68 3.86 14.69
N ALA A 82 9.64 3.36 15.91
CA ALA A 82 9.62 4.18 17.13
C ALA A 82 8.46 5.21 17.16
N ARG A 83 7.32 4.85 16.58
CA ARG A 83 6.12 5.69 16.59
C ARG A 83 5.54 5.76 18.00
N SER A 84 5.11 6.94 18.44
CA SER A 84 4.46 7.15 19.72
C SER A 84 3.09 7.80 19.56
N GLY A 85 2.02 7.02 19.73
CA GLY A 85 0.65 7.48 19.53
C GLY A 85 0.42 7.96 18.10
N SER A 86 0.01 9.24 17.94
CA SER A 86 -0.16 9.90 16.64
C SER A 86 1.11 10.57 16.12
N THR A 87 2.19 10.55 16.88
CA THR A 87 3.46 11.18 16.50
C THR A 87 4.27 10.19 15.66
N SER A 88 4.58 10.55 14.42
CA SER A 88 5.45 9.76 13.56
C SER A 88 6.81 9.52 14.21
N GLY A 89 7.36 8.35 13.97
CA GLY A 89 8.65 7.93 14.47
C GLY A 89 9.82 8.47 13.65
N ARG A 90 10.65 7.56 13.20
CA ARG A 90 11.76 7.81 12.28
C ARG A 90 11.64 6.91 11.04
N PRO A 91 12.28 7.28 9.92
CA PRO A 91 12.26 6.48 8.71
C PRO A 91 12.68 5.03 8.94
N LEU A 92 11.97 4.11 8.31
CA LEU A 92 12.30 2.68 8.28
C LEU A 92 12.33 2.21 6.84
N ALA A 93 13.39 1.46 6.47
CA ALA A 93 13.46 0.80 5.18
C ALA A 93 13.97 -0.64 5.32
N ARG A 94 13.48 -1.51 4.42
CA ARG A 94 13.90 -2.90 4.28
C ARG A 94 14.11 -3.18 2.79
N THR A 95 15.12 -3.99 2.48
CA THR A 95 15.43 -4.40 1.11
C THR A 95 15.42 -5.93 1.02
N TRP A 96 14.76 -6.47 0.02
CA TRP A 96 14.81 -7.88 -0.35
C TRP A 96 16.01 -8.13 -1.27
N ASP A 97 16.86 -9.10 -0.93
CA ASP A 97 18.09 -9.41 -1.64
C ASP A 97 18.00 -10.70 -2.50
N GLY A 98 16.77 -11.17 -2.76
CA GLY A 98 16.51 -12.44 -3.45
C GLY A 98 16.32 -13.63 -2.50
N SER A 99 16.77 -13.52 -1.26
CA SER A 99 16.74 -14.62 -0.26
C SER A 99 16.07 -14.22 1.05
N ALA A 100 16.29 -13.00 1.52
CA ALA A 100 15.78 -12.50 2.79
C ALA A 100 15.54 -10.98 2.74
N TRP A 101 14.66 -10.48 3.62
CA TRP A 101 14.54 -9.05 3.90
C TRP A 101 15.68 -8.62 4.82
N GLN A 102 16.40 -7.58 4.41
CA GLN A 102 17.50 -6.97 5.16
C GLN A 102 17.09 -5.61 5.72
N ALA A 103 17.64 -5.21 6.86
CA ALA A 103 17.53 -3.85 7.34
C ALA A 103 18.37 -2.93 6.44
N THR A 104 17.77 -1.87 5.93
CA THR A 104 18.49 -0.83 5.20
C THR A 104 18.82 0.31 6.15
N ASP A 105 20.09 0.68 6.23
CA ASP A 105 20.49 1.83 7.05
C ASP A 105 20.01 3.14 6.43
N VAL A 106 19.15 3.84 7.15
CA VAL A 106 18.61 5.16 6.82
C VAL A 106 18.87 6.17 7.93
N SER A 107 19.78 5.87 8.87
CA SER A 107 20.11 6.74 10.01
C SER A 107 20.72 8.08 9.59
N HIS A 108 21.28 8.16 8.40
CA HIS A 108 21.82 9.38 7.81
C HIS A 108 20.74 10.36 7.29
N LEU A 109 19.48 9.92 7.19
CA LEU A 109 18.38 10.83 6.85
C LEU A 109 18.08 11.75 8.01
N ALA A 110 18.27 13.05 7.82
CA ALA A 110 18.29 14.05 8.90
C ALA A 110 16.89 14.53 9.34
N PHE A 111 15.82 13.76 9.04
CA PHE A 111 14.45 14.10 9.42
C PHE A 111 13.80 13.04 10.31
N ALA A 112 12.89 13.46 11.14
CA ALA A 112 11.99 12.58 11.89
C ALA A 112 10.64 12.53 11.18
N GLY A 113 10.19 11.33 10.79
CA GLY A 113 8.97 11.19 10.01
C GLY A 113 8.85 9.79 9.41
N SER A 114 7.95 9.64 8.46
CA SER A 114 7.60 8.37 7.83
C SER A 114 7.98 8.35 6.37
N LEU A 115 8.62 7.27 5.89
CA LEU A 115 8.63 6.94 4.48
C LEU A 115 7.21 6.47 4.11
N ARG A 116 6.53 7.19 3.23
CA ARG A 116 5.10 6.99 2.98
C ARG A 116 4.81 6.04 1.84
N ASN A 117 5.59 6.16 0.78
CA ASN A 117 5.37 5.39 -0.43
C ASN A 117 6.69 5.09 -1.12
N VAL A 118 6.73 4.02 -1.91
CA VAL A 118 7.88 3.57 -2.68
C VAL A 118 7.40 3.01 -4.02
N ALA A 119 8.12 3.30 -5.09
CA ALA A 119 7.91 2.75 -6.41
C ALA A 119 9.22 2.27 -7.02
N ALA A 120 9.19 1.11 -7.67
CA ALA A 120 10.31 0.55 -8.39
C ALA A 120 10.23 0.92 -9.88
N ALA A 121 11.39 1.16 -10.48
CA ALA A 121 11.46 1.33 -11.92
C ALA A 121 11.22 -0.01 -12.64
N PRO A 122 10.58 0.00 -13.82
CA PRO A 122 10.45 -1.20 -14.64
C PRO A 122 11.82 -1.78 -15.00
N ALA A 123 11.94 -3.10 -15.02
CA ALA A 123 13.17 -3.77 -15.42
C ALA A 123 13.58 -3.36 -16.84
N GLY A 124 14.82 -2.92 -17.01
CA GLY A 124 15.36 -2.52 -18.30
C GLY A 124 15.09 -1.06 -18.72
N ALA A 125 14.47 -0.25 -17.88
CA ALA A 125 14.37 1.19 -18.13
C ALA A 125 15.76 1.82 -18.12
N ALA A 126 16.24 2.25 -19.29
CA ALA A 126 17.61 2.75 -19.45
C ALA A 126 17.82 4.04 -18.65
N GLY A 127 18.86 4.06 -17.83
CA GLY A 127 19.22 5.23 -17.02
C GLY A 127 18.28 5.50 -15.85
N ALA A 128 17.30 4.63 -15.59
CA ALA A 128 16.39 4.79 -14.47
C ALA A 128 17.07 4.49 -13.13
N VAL A 129 16.74 5.28 -12.12
CA VAL A 129 16.99 4.95 -10.73
C VAL A 129 16.10 3.76 -10.35
N ALA A 130 16.68 2.73 -9.71
CA ALA A 130 15.99 1.46 -9.48
C ALA A 130 14.72 1.60 -8.63
N ALA A 131 14.69 2.55 -7.70
CA ALA A 131 13.50 2.86 -6.92
C ALA A 131 13.51 4.29 -6.39
N TRP A 132 12.32 4.82 -6.18
CA TRP A 132 12.06 6.13 -5.59
C TRP A 132 11.15 5.98 -4.37
N ALA A 133 11.37 6.80 -3.36
CA ALA A 133 10.49 6.89 -2.20
C ALA A 133 10.18 8.34 -1.86
N VAL A 134 9.03 8.55 -1.24
CA VAL A 134 8.64 9.85 -0.69
C VAL A 134 8.42 9.74 0.82
N ALA A 135 8.75 10.81 1.52
CA ALA A 135 8.57 10.92 2.95
C ALA A 135 7.91 12.24 3.33
N TYR A 136 7.35 12.24 4.51
CA TYR A 136 6.77 13.42 5.14
C TYR A 136 7.27 13.49 6.58
N ASP A 137 7.89 14.59 6.94
CA ASP A 137 8.45 14.77 8.26
C ASP A 137 7.47 15.38 9.27
N ARG A 138 7.91 15.44 10.51
CA ARG A 138 7.11 16.07 11.59
C ARG A 138 6.96 17.57 11.44
N ALA A 139 7.83 18.22 10.70
CA ALA A 139 7.77 19.66 10.43
C ALA A 139 6.79 20.00 9.31
N GLY A 140 6.31 18.99 8.58
CA GLY A 140 5.38 19.17 7.48
C GLY A 140 6.08 19.33 6.13
N ALA A 141 7.36 18.94 6.03
CA ALA A 141 8.09 18.99 4.77
C ALA A 141 8.07 17.66 4.03
N GLY A 142 7.97 17.72 2.72
CA GLY A 142 8.12 16.57 1.81
C GLY A 142 9.59 16.28 1.51
N HIS A 143 9.95 15.00 1.47
CA HIS A 143 11.27 14.51 1.08
C HIS A 143 11.14 13.54 -0.07
N LEU A 144 12.01 13.69 -1.07
CA LEU A 144 12.18 12.76 -2.18
C LEU A 144 13.47 11.99 -1.99
N LEU A 145 13.41 10.67 -2.17
CA LEU A 145 14.54 9.77 -1.96
C LEU A 145 14.73 8.90 -3.19
N ALA A 146 15.99 8.71 -3.58
CA ALA A 146 16.41 7.83 -4.66
C ALA A 146 17.25 6.68 -4.10
N TRP A 147 17.07 5.47 -4.62
CA TRP A 147 17.90 4.31 -4.30
C TRP A 147 19.23 4.38 -5.07
N ASP A 148 20.36 4.42 -4.34
CA ASP A 148 21.70 4.55 -4.94
C ASP A 148 22.37 3.19 -5.23
N GLY A 149 21.67 2.09 -5.03
CA GLY A 149 22.18 0.72 -5.14
C GLY A 149 22.50 0.06 -3.80
N ALA A 150 22.57 0.84 -2.71
CA ALA A 150 22.89 0.35 -1.36
C ALA A 150 21.97 0.94 -0.29
N THR A 151 21.60 2.21 -0.41
CA THR A 151 20.73 2.90 0.54
C THR A 151 19.91 3.99 -0.13
N TRP A 152 19.05 4.63 0.64
CA TRP A 152 18.22 5.75 0.21
C TRP A 152 18.96 7.08 0.39
N ARG A 153 19.00 7.91 -0.66
CA ARG A 153 19.59 9.25 -0.64
C ARG A 153 18.52 10.30 -0.90
N GLU A 154 18.56 11.38 -0.12
CA GLU A 154 17.75 12.54 -0.44
C GLU A 154 18.09 13.10 -1.83
N HIS A 155 17.04 13.44 -2.56
CA HIS A 155 17.12 13.98 -3.90
C HIS A 155 16.47 15.36 -3.96
N ASP A 156 17.06 16.26 -4.78
CA ASP A 156 16.55 17.61 -4.92
C ASP A 156 15.37 17.67 -5.90
N PHE A 157 14.44 18.56 -5.61
CA PHE A 157 13.30 18.87 -6.46
C PHE A 157 12.86 20.34 -6.23
N PRO A 158 12.17 20.98 -7.20
CA PRO A 158 11.68 22.35 -7.02
C PRO A 158 10.72 22.49 -5.87
N GLY A 159 11.05 23.33 -4.89
CA GLY A 159 10.25 23.55 -3.68
C GLY A 159 10.66 22.70 -2.48
N ARG A 160 11.76 21.94 -2.57
CA ARG A 160 12.31 21.24 -1.40
C ARG A 160 12.64 22.22 -0.26
N GLY A 161 12.12 21.91 0.93
CA GLY A 161 12.29 22.77 2.11
C GLY A 161 11.42 24.03 2.15
N GLU A 162 10.63 24.30 1.12
CA GLU A 162 9.63 25.38 1.14
C GLU A 162 8.41 24.96 1.96
N SER A 163 7.94 25.87 2.81
CA SER A 163 6.72 25.64 3.60
C SER A 163 5.52 25.40 2.71
N GLY A 164 4.74 24.34 2.99
CA GLY A 164 3.57 23.96 2.21
C GLY A 164 3.87 23.12 0.96
N THR A 165 5.13 22.71 0.78
CA THR A 165 5.48 21.69 -0.22
C THR A 165 5.49 20.31 0.43
N GLU A 166 4.52 19.48 0.05
CA GLU A 166 4.32 18.13 0.59
C GLU A 166 4.38 17.10 -0.54
N LEU A 167 4.96 15.94 -0.29
CA LEU A 167 4.97 14.79 -1.19
C LEU A 167 4.19 13.63 -0.55
N TRP A 168 3.28 13.00 -1.30
CA TRP A 168 2.35 12.02 -0.77
C TRP A 168 2.59 10.61 -1.25
N ALA A 169 2.65 10.41 -2.57
CA ALA A 169 2.86 9.11 -3.18
C ALA A 169 3.74 9.25 -4.44
N VAL A 170 4.41 8.17 -4.83
CA VAL A 170 5.30 8.10 -5.99
C VAL A 170 4.94 6.92 -6.88
N ALA A 171 5.00 7.12 -8.20
CA ALA A 171 4.90 6.09 -9.21
C ALA A 171 6.01 6.28 -10.25
N VAL A 172 6.44 5.19 -10.87
CA VAL A 172 7.41 5.21 -11.98
C VAL A 172 6.69 4.74 -13.23
N ALA A 173 6.78 5.55 -14.28
CA ALA A 173 6.19 5.25 -15.57
C ALA A 173 6.97 4.14 -16.32
N PRO A 174 6.38 3.51 -17.35
CA PRO A 174 7.06 2.49 -18.16
C PRO A 174 8.39 2.93 -18.78
N ASP A 175 8.55 4.22 -19.08
CA ASP A 175 9.78 4.84 -19.61
C ASP A 175 10.81 5.19 -18.53
N GLY A 176 10.51 4.90 -17.25
CA GLY A 176 11.37 5.21 -16.10
C GLY A 176 11.17 6.61 -15.53
N THR A 177 10.37 7.48 -16.15
CA THR A 177 10.07 8.80 -15.58
C THR A 177 9.20 8.68 -14.33
N VAL A 178 9.33 9.65 -13.44
CA VAL A 178 8.73 9.59 -12.10
C VAL A 178 7.56 10.55 -11.99
N ARG A 179 6.51 10.15 -11.30
CA ARG A 179 5.34 10.94 -10.97
C ARG A 179 5.11 10.92 -9.47
N ILE A 180 4.92 12.08 -8.88
CA ILE A 180 4.72 12.22 -7.42
C ILE A 180 3.52 13.11 -7.21
N SER A 181 2.54 12.62 -6.45
CA SER A 181 1.44 13.47 -5.98
C SER A 181 1.90 14.32 -4.80
N GLY A 182 1.49 15.56 -4.76
CA GLY A 182 1.91 16.49 -3.72
C GLY A 182 1.09 17.76 -3.66
N THR A 183 1.51 18.65 -2.77
CA THR A 183 0.93 19.98 -2.59
C THR A 183 2.04 21.01 -2.75
N ARG A 184 1.78 22.09 -3.46
CA ARG A 184 2.65 23.26 -3.53
C ARG A 184 1.81 24.51 -3.74
N ASP A 185 2.18 25.62 -3.11
CA ASP A 185 1.48 26.91 -3.21
C ASP A 185 -0.03 26.79 -2.90
N GLY A 186 -0.39 25.92 -1.96
CA GLY A 186 -1.77 25.67 -1.56
C GLY A 186 -2.60 24.85 -2.56
N GLY A 187 -2.03 24.39 -3.68
CA GLY A 187 -2.69 23.58 -4.70
C GLY A 187 -2.17 22.16 -4.76
N SER A 188 -3.07 21.20 -4.99
CA SER A 188 -2.71 19.81 -5.27
C SER A 188 -2.12 19.70 -6.67
N ARG A 189 -0.99 19.04 -6.81
CA ARG A 189 -0.23 18.97 -8.05
C ARG A 189 0.44 17.61 -8.23
N VAL A 190 0.98 17.38 -9.41
CA VAL A 190 1.94 16.32 -9.70
C VAL A 190 3.30 16.93 -9.94
N LEU A 191 4.31 16.46 -9.22
CA LEU A 191 5.72 16.66 -9.55
C LEU A 191 6.13 15.54 -10.48
N ARG A 192 6.76 15.87 -11.62
CA ARG A 192 7.22 14.89 -12.60
C ARG A 192 8.68 15.08 -12.92
N SER A 193 9.40 14.00 -13.20
CA SER A 193 10.70 14.07 -13.82
C SER A 193 10.58 14.13 -15.36
N ASP A 194 11.50 14.83 -16.00
CA ASP A 194 11.60 14.90 -17.46
C ASP A 194 12.41 13.73 -18.04
N ASP A 195 13.12 12.99 -17.18
CA ASP A 195 13.98 11.87 -17.55
C ASP A 195 13.94 10.77 -16.48
N ALA A 196 14.36 9.57 -16.85
CA ALA A 196 14.37 8.39 -15.98
C ALA A 196 15.38 8.48 -14.82
N GLY A 197 16.41 9.33 -14.95
CA GLY A 197 17.41 9.58 -13.90
C GLY A 197 16.95 10.61 -12.86
N GLY A 198 15.82 11.28 -13.09
CA GLY A 198 15.31 12.30 -12.19
C GLY A 198 16.18 13.55 -12.12
N THR A 199 16.86 13.93 -13.22
CA THR A 199 17.79 15.08 -13.21
C THR A 199 17.07 16.42 -13.35
N ARG A 200 15.87 16.43 -13.92
CA ARG A 200 15.04 17.64 -14.09
C ARG A 200 13.61 17.34 -13.66
N TRP A 201 13.02 18.29 -12.96
CA TRP A 201 11.70 18.16 -12.37
C TRP A 201 10.84 19.38 -12.67
N SER A 202 9.56 19.15 -12.86
CA SER A 202 8.55 20.20 -13.04
C SER A 202 7.24 19.86 -12.34
N TRP A 203 6.55 20.90 -11.82
CA TRP A 203 5.22 20.77 -11.26
C TRP A 203 4.15 20.96 -12.32
N SER A 204 3.11 20.17 -12.27
CA SER A 204 1.89 20.41 -13.05
C SER A 204 1.21 21.73 -12.64
N PRO A 205 0.30 22.27 -13.45
CA PRO A 205 -0.70 23.21 -12.94
C PRO A 205 -1.45 22.61 -11.73
N PRO A 206 -2.02 23.42 -10.83
CA PRO A 206 -2.83 22.91 -9.73
C PRO A 206 -4.06 22.15 -10.27
N LEU A 207 -4.44 21.09 -9.56
CA LEU A 207 -5.70 20.40 -9.82
C LEU A 207 -6.85 21.38 -9.66
N PRO A 208 -7.74 21.54 -10.66
CA PRO A 208 -8.94 22.37 -10.52
C PRO A 208 -9.85 21.84 -9.42
N THR A 209 -10.41 22.75 -8.64
CA THR A 209 -11.34 22.41 -7.55
C THR A 209 -12.55 23.34 -7.61
N ASP A 210 -13.76 22.82 -7.44
CA ASP A 210 -14.98 23.59 -7.54
C ASP A 210 -15.17 24.58 -6.38
N ASP A 211 -14.61 24.24 -5.19
CA ASP A 211 -14.75 25.01 -3.95
C ASP A 211 -13.47 25.73 -3.52
N GLY A 212 -12.42 25.67 -4.35
CA GLY A 212 -11.11 26.25 -4.04
C GLY A 212 -10.33 25.51 -2.93
N THR A 213 -10.83 24.36 -2.47
CA THR A 213 -10.15 23.53 -1.46
C THR A 213 -9.35 22.45 -2.15
N ALA A 214 -8.02 22.53 -2.09
CA ALA A 214 -7.14 21.51 -2.65
C ALA A 214 -7.29 20.19 -1.90
N PRO A 215 -7.68 19.07 -2.56
CA PRO A 215 -7.72 17.77 -1.93
C PRO A 215 -6.30 17.27 -1.65
N SER A 216 -6.11 16.49 -0.59
CA SER A 216 -4.85 15.75 -0.39
C SER A 216 -4.85 14.56 -1.34
N LEU A 217 -3.87 14.49 -2.24
CA LEU A 217 -3.73 13.43 -3.22
C LEU A 217 -2.85 12.30 -2.66
N TRP A 218 -3.47 11.35 -1.99
CA TRP A 218 -2.76 10.25 -1.29
C TRP A 218 -2.15 9.20 -2.22
N ASN A 219 -2.68 9.08 -3.44
CA ASN A 219 -2.27 8.07 -4.40
C ASN A 219 -1.85 8.69 -5.72
N VAL A 220 -0.91 8.04 -6.40
CA VAL A 220 -0.51 8.34 -7.77
C VAL A 220 -0.22 7.04 -8.51
N HIS A 221 -0.72 6.93 -9.73
CA HIS A 221 -0.46 5.83 -10.65
C HIS A 221 -0.14 6.36 -12.03
N VAL A 222 0.49 5.55 -12.87
CA VAL A 222 0.74 5.87 -14.27
C VAL A 222 0.12 4.75 -15.09
N ASP A 223 -0.75 5.11 -16.04
CA ASP A 223 -1.34 4.14 -16.95
C ASP A 223 -0.38 3.71 -18.08
N GLY A 224 -0.77 2.71 -18.85
CA GLY A 224 0.04 2.21 -19.95
C GLY A 224 0.30 3.22 -21.08
N ALA A 225 -0.44 4.33 -21.13
CA ALA A 225 -0.24 5.44 -22.06
C ALA A 225 0.67 6.55 -21.48
N GLY A 226 1.11 6.42 -20.23
CA GLY A 226 1.97 7.37 -19.53
C GLY A 226 1.22 8.51 -18.83
N ALA A 227 -0.11 8.52 -18.84
CA ALA A 227 -0.87 9.53 -18.11
C ALA A 227 -0.86 9.26 -16.60
N THR A 228 -0.85 10.33 -15.83
CA THR A 228 -0.81 10.27 -14.37
C THR A 228 -2.20 10.30 -13.78
N TRP A 229 -2.52 9.35 -12.95
CA TRP A 229 -3.76 9.26 -12.19
C TRP A 229 -3.51 9.56 -10.72
N VAL A 230 -4.38 10.34 -10.12
CA VAL A 230 -4.29 10.71 -8.70
C VAL A 230 -5.63 10.54 -8.02
N SER A 231 -5.60 10.22 -6.74
CA SER A 231 -6.80 10.20 -5.92
C SER A 231 -6.55 10.67 -4.50
N GLY A 232 -7.59 11.20 -3.88
CA GLY A 232 -7.57 11.59 -2.49
C GLY A 232 -8.95 12.02 -2.00
N GLY A 233 -9.33 11.57 -0.80
CA GLY A 233 -10.69 11.81 -0.30
C GLY A 233 -11.76 11.16 -1.19
N VAL A 234 -12.52 11.97 -1.90
CA VAL A 234 -13.58 11.55 -2.84
C VAL A 234 -13.28 11.95 -4.29
N ASP A 235 -12.10 12.48 -4.54
CA ASP A 235 -11.70 13.03 -5.82
C ASP A 235 -10.75 12.07 -6.55
N VAL A 236 -10.98 11.90 -7.84
CA VAL A 236 -10.12 11.15 -8.77
C VAL A 236 -9.89 12.00 -9.99
N ALA A 237 -8.65 12.14 -10.44
CA ALA A 237 -8.31 12.91 -11.61
C ALA A 237 -7.16 12.28 -12.40
N ARG A 238 -7.16 12.58 -13.70
CA ARG A 238 -6.10 12.20 -14.65
C ARG A 238 -5.39 13.45 -15.16
N TYR A 239 -4.07 13.41 -15.20
CA TYR A 239 -3.24 14.44 -15.82
C TYR A 239 -2.48 13.83 -17.01
N ASP A 240 -2.68 14.39 -18.21
CA ASP A 240 -2.11 13.92 -19.47
C ASP A 240 -0.89 14.73 -19.91
N ASP A 241 -0.20 15.38 -18.97
CA ASP A 241 0.91 16.32 -19.18
C ASP A 241 0.52 17.66 -19.83
N ARG A 242 -0.76 17.88 -20.11
CA ARG A 242 -1.32 19.12 -20.68
C ARG A 242 -2.45 19.67 -19.84
N ALA A 243 -3.41 18.83 -19.50
CA ALA A 243 -4.62 19.22 -18.82
C ALA A 243 -5.02 18.19 -17.75
N TRP A 244 -5.76 18.66 -16.76
CA TRP A 244 -6.46 17.84 -15.81
C TRP A 244 -7.82 17.42 -16.33
N HIS A 245 -8.15 16.15 -16.16
CA HIS A 245 -9.46 15.56 -16.40
C HIS A 245 -9.97 15.04 -15.06
N VAL A 246 -10.87 15.80 -14.44
CA VAL A 246 -11.48 15.44 -13.15
C VAL A 246 -12.65 14.51 -13.41
N LEU A 247 -12.69 13.35 -12.75
CA LEU A 247 -13.78 12.40 -12.87
C LEU A 247 -14.98 12.82 -12.02
N PRO A 248 -16.18 12.26 -12.28
CA PRO A 248 -17.34 12.49 -11.43
C PRO A 248 -17.01 12.16 -9.97
N ARG A 249 -17.36 13.08 -9.08
CA ARG A 249 -17.05 12.96 -7.65
C ARG A 249 -17.73 11.74 -7.04
N LEU A 250 -16.99 11.02 -6.22
CA LEU A 250 -17.50 9.85 -5.53
C LEU A 250 -18.54 10.24 -4.47
N ALA A 251 -19.68 9.55 -4.47
CA ALA A 251 -20.67 9.69 -3.42
C ALA A 251 -20.30 8.86 -2.19
N GLY A 252 -20.47 9.45 -1.01
CA GLY A 252 -20.23 8.82 0.28
C GLY A 252 -20.17 9.87 1.38
N LEU A 253 -20.58 9.51 2.60
CA LEU A 253 -20.69 10.48 3.69
C LEU A 253 -19.35 10.70 4.40
N ARG A 254 -18.52 9.64 4.48
CA ARG A 254 -17.18 9.66 5.06
C ARG A 254 -16.28 8.69 4.30
N LEU A 255 -16.40 8.74 2.98
CA LEU A 255 -15.60 7.94 2.08
C LEU A 255 -14.13 8.35 2.13
N SER A 256 -13.28 7.36 2.15
CA SER A 256 -11.84 7.51 1.96
C SER A 256 -11.38 6.52 0.90
N VAL A 257 -10.88 7.05 -0.21
CA VAL A 257 -10.20 6.27 -1.23
C VAL A 257 -8.84 5.86 -0.68
N THR A 258 -8.55 4.58 -0.68
CA THR A 258 -7.27 4.04 -0.22
C THR A 258 -6.31 3.77 -1.36
N ASP A 259 -6.84 3.31 -2.51
CA ASP A 259 -6.02 3.09 -3.70
C ASP A 259 -6.89 3.08 -4.97
N LEU A 260 -6.23 3.16 -6.13
CA LEU A 260 -6.87 3.03 -7.43
C LEU A 260 -5.98 2.24 -8.40
N LEU A 261 -6.60 1.56 -9.36
CA LEU A 261 -5.94 0.89 -10.46
C LEU A 261 -6.57 1.34 -11.79
N PRO A 262 -5.93 2.26 -12.53
CA PRO A 262 -6.35 2.61 -13.88
C PRO A 262 -5.82 1.57 -14.87
N THR A 263 -6.70 0.76 -15.45
CA THR A 263 -6.38 -0.20 -16.51
C THR A 263 -6.51 0.44 -17.89
N ALA A 264 -7.44 1.40 -18.02
CA ALA A 264 -7.65 2.25 -19.17
C ALA A 264 -8.28 3.58 -18.71
N PRO A 265 -8.35 4.61 -19.58
CA PRO A 265 -9.01 5.88 -19.21
C PRO A 265 -10.50 5.75 -18.87
N ASP A 266 -11.16 4.70 -19.32
CA ASP A 266 -12.56 4.35 -19.13
C ASP A 266 -12.75 3.06 -18.32
N ASP A 267 -11.68 2.54 -17.70
CA ASP A 267 -11.72 1.32 -16.89
C ASP A 267 -10.82 1.51 -15.66
N ILE A 268 -11.43 1.92 -14.55
CA ILE A 268 -10.70 2.25 -13.32
C ILE A 268 -11.33 1.54 -12.14
N TRP A 269 -10.51 0.82 -11.39
CA TRP A 269 -10.89 0.18 -10.13
C TRP A 269 -10.44 1.04 -8.96
N LEU A 270 -11.27 1.10 -7.92
CA LEU A 270 -11.02 1.90 -6.73
C LEU A 270 -11.38 1.13 -5.48
N THR A 271 -10.49 1.19 -4.50
CA THR A 271 -10.66 0.60 -3.18
C THR A 271 -10.77 1.67 -2.10
N GLY A 272 -11.41 1.33 -1.00
CA GLY A 272 -11.56 2.27 0.10
C GLY A 272 -12.42 1.75 1.24
N HIS A 273 -12.87 2.72 2.03
CA HIS A 273 -13.81 2.49 3.12
C HIS A 273 -14.69 3.72 3.36
N ASP A 274 -15.88 3.51 3.92
CA ASP A 274 -16.81 4.58 4.30
C ASP A 274 -17.34 4.36 5.73
N TYR A 275 -17.15 5.34 6.59
CA TYR A 275 -17.72 5.32 7.95
C TYR A 275 -19.21 5.62 7.99
N GLY A 276 -19.81 6.05 6.88
CA GLY A 276 -21.24 6.33 6.75
C GLY A 276 -21.72 7.50 7.61
N ALA A 277 -23.05 7.64 7.68
CA ALA A 277 -23.74 8.66 8.47
C ALA A 277 -23.79 8.25 9.95
N GLY A 278 -22.73 8.55 10.66
CA GLY A 278 -22.77 8.37 12.12
C GLY A 278 -22.81 6.91 12.58
N GLY A 279 -22.30 6.70 13.74
CA GLY A 279 -22.28 5.45 14.47
C GLY A 279 -21.58 5.72 15.79
N PRO A 280 -21.72 4.84 16.78
CA PRO A 280 -21.01 4.99 18.03
C PRO A 280 -19.51 5.07 17.79
N PRO A 281 -18.72 5.72 18.66
CA PRO A 281 -17.28 5.69 18.61
C PRO A 281 -16.79 4.24 18.50
N GLY A 282 -15.86 3.98 17.57
CA GLY A 282 -15.33 2.63 17.34
C GLY A 282 -16.13 1.76 16.35
N LYS A 283 -17.18 2.27 15.72
CA LYS A 283 -17.83 1.56 14.61
C LYS A 283 -16.82 1.31 13.49
N PRO A 284 -16.65 0.05 13.02
CA PRO A 284 -15.81 -0.23 11.86
C PRO A 284 -16.44 0.39 10.60
N PRO A 285 -15.61 0.77 9.61
CA PRO A 285 -16.11 1.28 8.34
C PRO A 285 -16.77 0.19 7.50
N GLY A 286 -17.59 0.60 6.56
CA GLY A 286 -18.03 -0.24 5.44
C GLY A 286 -16.97 -0.32 4.36
N VAL A 287 -16.87 -1.47 3.71
CA VAL A 287 -15.98 -1.71 2.56
C VAL A 287 -16.47 -0.93 1.36
N VAL A 288 -15.55 -0.31 0.63
CA VAL A 288 -15.80 0.34 -0.65
C VAL A 288 -14.95 -0.29 -1.73
N LEU A 289 -15.61 -0.80 -2.77
CA LEU A 289 -15.02 -1.27 -4.01
C LEU A 289 -15.85 -0.71 -5.15
N ARG A 290 -15.24 0.05 -6.05
CA ARG A 290 -15.93 0.70 -7.17
C ARG A 290 -15.21 0.50 -8.48
N HIS A 291 -15.99 0.55 -9.54
CA HIS A 291 -15.52 0.50 -10.91
C HIS A 291 -16.09 1.68 -11.71
N PHE A 292 -15.23 2.36 -12.46
CA PHE A 292 -15.57 3.40 -13.42
C PHE A 292 -15.52 2.83 -14.83
N ASP A 293 -16.62 3.00 -15.57
CA ASP A 293 -16.81 2.45 -16.92
C ASP A 293 -16.60 3.49 -18.04
N GLY A 294 -15.93 4.61 -17.72
CA GLY A 294 -15.79 5.75 -18.62
C GLY A 294 -16.91 6.78 -18.51
N THR A 295 -18.00 6.47 -17.84
CA THR A 295 -19.18 7.34 -17.70
C THR A 295 -19.54 7.58 -16.24
N ALA A 296 -19.61 6.52 -15.46
CA ALA A 296 -20.08 6.57 -14.09
C ALA A 296 -19.35 5.56 -13.19
N TRP A 297 -19.34 5.85 -11.89
CA TRP A 297 -18.92 4.92 -10.87
C TRP A 297 -20.05 3.98 -10.48
N SER A 298 -19.76 2.68 -10.43
CA SER A 298 -20.66 1.64 -9.92
C SER A 298 -20.05 0.95 -8.72
N ASP A 299 -20.89 0.55 -7.76
CA ASP A 299 -20.46 -0.27 -6.63
C ASP A 299 -20.25 -1.72 -7.10
N VAL A 300 -19.14 -2.32 -6.68
CA VAL A 300 -18.78 -3.71 -6.96
C VAL A 300 -18.92 -4.53 -5.67
N ALA A 301 -19.52 -5.71 -5.77
CA ALA A 301 -19.69 -6.59 -4.62
C ALA A 301 -18.32 -7.10 -4.13
N ALA A 302 -18.07 -6.95 -2.83
CA ALA A 302 -16.95 -7.56 -2.14
C ALA A 302 -17.44 -8.73 -1.28
N PRO A 303 -16.60 -9.76 -1.02
CA PRO A 303 -16.97 -10.91 -0.21
C PRO A 303 -17.29 -10.60 1.26
N PHE A 304 -16.93 -9.42 1.73
CA PHE A 304 -17.27 -8.92 3.08
C PHE A 304 -17.64 -7.45 2.99
N THR A 305 -18.42 -6.96 3.96
CA THR A 305 -19.01 -5.61 3.91
C THR A 305 -18.55 -4.70 5.05
N VAL A 306 -17.88 -5.23 6.06
CA VAL A 306 -17.44 -4.49 7.25
C VAL A 306 -15.93 -4.64 7.38
N GLY A 307 -15.22 -3.51 7.25
CA GLY A 307 -13.77 -3.47 7.22
C GLY A 307 -13.26 -2.41 6.24
N SER A 308 -12.11 -2.64 5.65
CA SER A 308 -11.51 -1.75 4.66
C SER A 308 -10.79 -2.53 3.56
N LEU A 309 -10.75 -1.96 2.36
CA LEU A 309 -9.86 -2.39 1.30
C LEU A 309 -8.69 -1.41 1.21
N GLY A 310 -7.48 -1.96 1.11
CA GLY A 310 -6.22 -1.24 0.95
C GLY A 310 -5.77 -1.18 -0.51
N ALA A 311 -4.50 -1.51 -0.75
CA ALA A 311 -3.91 -1.49 -2.08
C ALA A 311 -4.57 -2.48 -3.04
N ILE A 312 -4.69 -2.08 -4.31
CA ILE A 312 -5.08 -2.93 -5.43
C ILE A 312 -3.90 -3.09 -6.39
N ALA A 313 -3.62 -4.32 -6.80
CA ALA A 313 -2.50 -4.65 -7.67
C ALA A 313 -2.94 -5.33 -8.96
N PRO A 314 -2.31 -5.01 -10.11
CA PRO A 314 -2.56 -5.66 -11.38
C PRO A 314 -1.82 -7.00 -11.51
N ASP A 315 -2.25 -7.83 -12.46
CA ASP A 315 -1.45 -8.93 -13.01
C ASP A 315 -0.39 -8.41 -14.01
N ALA A 316 0.39 -9.34 -14.56
CA ALA A 316 1.42 -9.01 -15.57
C ALA A 316 0.87 -8.40 -16.87
N ALA A 317 -0.43 -8.51 -17.12
CA ALA A 317 -1.12 -7.92 -18.26
C ALA A 317 -1.79 -6.57 -17.91
N GLY A 318 -1.60 -6.06 -16.71
CA GLY A 318 -2.19 -4.79 -16.23
C GLY A 318 -3.65 -4.91 -15.80
N ARG A 319 -4.23 -6.11 -15.73
CA ARG A 319 -5.62 -6.32 -15.32
C ARG A 319 -5.72 -6.44 -13.81
N PRO A 320 -6.88 -6.10 -13.20
CA PRO A 320 -7.08 -6.28 -11.77
C PRO A 320 -6.78 -7.72 -11.35
N ALA A 321 -6.02 -7.92 -10.29
CA ALA A 321 -5.65 -9.25 -9.84
C ALA A 321 -5.86 -9.48 -8.34
N LEU A 322 -5.47 -8.51 -7.53
CA LEU A 322 -5.41 -8.70 -6.09
C LEU A 322 -5.72 -7.39 -5.35
N ILE A 323 -6.45 -7.50 -4.25
CA ILE A 323 -6.68 -6.40 -3.30
C ILE A 323 -6.27 -6.87 -1.91
N ALA A 324 -5.52 -6.06 -1.17
CA ALA A 324 -5.33 -6.26 0.26
C ALA A 324 -6.51 -5.68 1.03
N GLY A 325 -6.93 -6.35 2.11
CA GLY A 325 -8.05 -5.91 2.89
C GLY A 325 -7.94 -6.27 4.37
N TRP A 326 -8.86 -5.72 5.12
CA TRP A 326 -9.09 -6.05 6.51
C TRP A 326 -10.58 -6.30 6.74
N ASP A 327 -10.91 -7.52 7.13
CA ASP A 327 -12.25 -7.91 7.53
C ASP A 327 -12.37 -7.76 9.05
N PHE A 328 -13.29 -6.92 9.49
CA PHE A 328 -13.50 -6.66 10.92
C PHE A 328 -13.89 -7.91 11.73
N TRP A 329 -14.62 -8.83 11.08
CA TRP A 329 -15.12 -10.03 11.75
C TRP A 329 -14.15 -11.21 11.72
N ASP A 330 -13.11 -11.14 10.90
CA ASP A 330 -12.11 -12.19 10.75
C ASP A 330 -10.69 -11.60 10.68
N GLY A 331 -10.17 -11.24 11.84
CA GLY A 331 -8.83 -10.66 12.00
C GLY A 331 -7.72 -11.68 12.26
N ALA A 332 -7.99 -12.99 12.17
CA ALA A 332 -6.98 -14.02 12.49
C ALA A 332 -5.88 -14.16 11.45
N SER A 333 -6.12 -13.69 10.22
CA SER A 333 -5.16 -13.69 9.11
C SER A 333 -5.37 -12.45 8.24
N ALA A 334 -4.37 -12.12 7.42
CA ALA A 334 -4.53 -11.12 6.39
C ALA A 334 -5.65 -11.53 5.41
N HIS A 335 -6.43 -10.56 4.97
CA HIS A 335 -7.51 -10.79 4.02
C HIS A 335 -7.12 -10.22 2.66
N TYR A 336 -7.29 -11.02 1.63
CA TYR A 336 -7.08 -10.64 0.24
C TYR A 336 -8.33 -10.94 -0.58
N LEU A 337 -8.55 -10.13 -1.61
CA LEU A 337 -9.54 -10.43 -2.63
C LEU A 337 -8.80 -10.72 -3.93
N ARG A 338 -9.11 -11.85 -4.55
CA ARG A 338 -8.57 -12.25 -5.86
C ARG A 338 -9.64 -12.10 -6.93
N TRP A 339 -9.26 -11.49 -8.05
CA TRP A 339 -10.10 -11.42 -9.23
C TRP A 339 -10.03 -12.73 -10.00
N ASP A 340 -11.16 -13.36 -10.24
CA ASP A 340 -11.24 -14.63 -11.01
C ASP A 340 -11.60 -14.43 -12.50
N GLY A 341 -11.75 -13.17 -12.92
CA GLY A 341 -12.20 -12.78 -14.25
C GLY A 341 -13.66 -12.31 -14.29
N THR A 342 -14.44 -12.59 -13.24
CA THR A 342 -15.86 -12.25 -13.16
C THR A 342 -16.27 -11.65 -11.81
N ALA A 343 -15.61 -12.08 -10.74
CA ALA A 343 -15.91 -11.64 -9.37
C ALA A 343 -14.66 -11.59 -8.50
N TRP A 344 -14.75 -10.84 -7.42
CA TRP A 344 -13.75 -10.83 -6.36
C TRP A 344 -14.04 -11.94 -5.35
N THR A 345 -13.10 -12.83 -5.15
CA THR A 345 -13.20 -13.97 -4.23
C THR A 345 -12.26 -13.78 -3.05
N SER A 346 -12.69 -14.29 -1.88
CA SER A 346 -11.92 -14.19 -0.63
C SER A 346 -10.73 -15.15 -0.62
N GLU A 347 -9.57 -14.65 -0.26
CA GLU A 347 -8.34 -15.43 -0.03
C GLU A 347 -7.72 -15.02 1.30
N ARG A 348 -7.11 -15.96 2.00
CA ARG A 348 -6.50 -15.71 3.31
C ARG A 348 -4.99 -15.84 3.26
N GLY A 349 -4.32 -14.93 3.95
CA GLY A 349 -2.92 -15.07 4.31
C GLY A 349 -2.70 -16.13 5.39
N PRO A 350 -1.44 -16.40 5.77
CA PRO A 350 -1.13 -17.29 6.88
C PRO A 350 -1.70 -16.73 8.19
N ALA A 351 -2.20 -17.64 9.02
CA ALA A 351 -2.75 -17.28 10.32
C ALA A 351 -1.68 -16.58 11.18
N ALA A 352 -2.08 -15.52 11.85
CA ALA A 352 -1.26 -14.86 12.85
C ALA A 352 -1.31 -15.61 14.20
N ALA A 353 -0.41 -15.27 15.11
CA ALA A 353 -0.48 -15.77 16.48
C ALA A 353 -1.78 -15.34 17.14
N GLN A 354 -2.24 -16.10 18.12
CA GLN A 354 -3.47 -15.80 18.85
C GLN A 354 -3.43 -14.39 19.44
N GLY A 355 -4.49 -13.63 19.24
CA GLY A 355 -4.60 -12.25 19.70
C GLY A 355 -3.83 -11.23 18.85
N VAL A 356 -3.29 -11.65 17.71
CA VAL A 356 -2.59 -10.78 16.75
C VAL A 356 -3.45 -10.61 15.51
N THR A 357 -3.69 -9.36 15.10
CA THR A 357 -4.44 -9.03 13.88
C THR A 357 -3.47 -8.44 12.83
N PRO A 358 -3.25 -9.11 11.69
CA PRO A 358 -2.52 -8.53 10.58
C PRO A 358 -3.40 -7.54 9.82
N VAL A 359 -2.82 -6.38 9.51
CA VAL A 359 -3.43 -5.35 8.67
C VAL A 359 -2.46 -5.06 7.53
N MET A 360 -2.78 -5.59 6.36
CA MET A 360 -1.96 -5.43 5.16
C MET A 360 -2.48 -4.25 4.37
N SER A 361 -1.62 -3.25 4.16
CA SER A 361 -2.00 -1.98 3.52
C SER A 361 -1.39 -1.79 2.14
N ALA A 362 -0.33 -2.52 1.81
CA ALA A 362 0.40 -2.38 0.57
C ALA A 362 0.51 -3.70 -0.19
N LEU A 363 0.48 -3.60 -1.52
CA LEU A 363 0.67 -4.71 -2.47
C LEU A 363 1.62 -4.28 -3.58
N ALA A 364 2.44 -5.22 -4.04
CA ALA A 364 3.23 -5.05 -5.25
C ALA A 364 3.30 -6.36 -6.03
N PRO A 365 3.04 -6.37 -7.34
CA PRO A 365 3.36 -7.52 -8.17
C PRO A 365 4.88 -7.72 -8.20
N ILE A 366 5.31 -8.98 -8.32
CA ILE A 366 6.73 -9.33 -8.48
C ILE A 366 6.99 -9.50 -9.98
N PRO A 367 7.64 -8.55 -10.65
CA PRO A 367 7.87 -8.60 -12.09
C PRO A 367 8.54 -9.91 -12.54
N GLY A 368 8.12 -10.44 -13.68
CA GLY A 368 8.63 -11.70 -14.23
C GLY A 368 8.08 -12.96 -13.56
N THR A 369 7.15 -12.82 -12.60
CA THR A 369 6.50 -13.93 -11.91
C THR A 369 4.99 -13.73 -11.88
N GLY A 370 4.23 -14.70 -11.37
CA GLY A 370 2.81 -14.50 -11.02
C GLY A 370 2.62 -14.17 -9.54
N GLY A 371 3.70 -13.81 -8.84
CA GLY A 371 3.71 -13.58 -7.40
C GLY A 371 3.45 -12.14 -7.00
N PHE A 372 3.21 -11.95 -5.70
CA PHE A 372 2.97 -10.64 -5.09
C PHE A 372 3.68 -10.54 -3.74
N TRP A 373 4.15 -9.33 -3.42
CA TRP A 373 4.46 -8.92 -2.07
C TRP A 373 3.29 -8.18 -1.46
N SER A 374 3.04 -8.43 -0.18
CA SER A 374 2.15 -7.62 0.65
C SER A 374 2.90 -7.17 1.90
N ALA A 375 2.78 -5.90 2.25
CA ALA A 375 3.39 -5.33 3.44
C ALA A 375 2.35 -4.62 4.31
N GLY A 376 2.58 -4.64 5.60
CA GLY A 376 1.69 -4.05 6.59
C GLY A 376 2.21 -4.24 8.00
N THR A 377 1.29 -4.30 8.93
CA THR A 377 1.59 -4.41 10.36
C THR A 377 0.80 -5.51 11.03
N THR A 378 1.28 -5.95 12.17
CA THR A 378 0.48 -6.71 13.13
C THR A 378 0.25 -5.88 14.37
N ALA A 379 -0.96 -5.96 14.93
CA ALA A 379 -1.27 -5.40 16.24
C ALA A 379 -1.72 -6.52 17.16
N GLN A 380 -1.33 -6.48 18.43
CA GLN A 380 -1.86 -7.39 19.45
C GLN A 380 -2.96 -6.66 20.23
N SER A 381 -4.02 -7.33 20.63
CA SER A 381 -5.01 -6.80 21.57
C SER A 381 -4.56 -7.12 23.01
N PRO A 382 -4.67 -6.21 23.99
CA PRO A 382 -5.25 -4.88 23.93
C PRO A 382 -4.27 -3.72 23.71
N PHE A 383 -3.04 -3.80 23.34
CA PHE A 383 -2.16 -2.67 22.98
C PHE A 383 -0.65 -2.94 23.13
N PRO A 384 -0.02 -3.87 22.46
CA PRO A 384 1.40 -3.74 22.22
C PRO A 384 1.65 -2.94 20.95
N PRO A 385 2.86 -2.42 20.82
CA PRO A 385 3.24 -1.68 19.65
C PRO A 385 3.17 -2.57 18.40
N ALA A 386 2.70 -2.00 17.30
CA ALA A 386 2.64 -2.66 16.01
C ALA A 386 4.03 -3.18 15.57
N GLN A 387 4.03 -4.33 14.89
CA GLN A 387 5.21 -4.95 14.32
C GLN A 387 5.09 -5.03 12.80
N ALA A 388 6.21 -4.97 12.11
CA ALA A 388 6.24 -5.18 10.67
C ALA A 388 5.77 -6.58 10.29
N ARG A 389 4.98 -6.70 9.22
CA ARG A 389 4.61 -7.97 8.60
C ARG A 389 4.76 -7.88 7.10
N ILE A 390 5.39 -8.89 6.51
CA ILE A 390 5.47 -9.05 5.06
C ILE A 390 5.00 -10.45 4.70
N GLU A 391 4.14 -10.52 3.69
CA GLU A 391 3.67 -11.77 3.12
C GLU A 391 4.01 -11.82 1.64
N ARG A 392 4.24 -13.04 1.13
CA ARG A 392 4.52 -13.31 -0.28
C ARG A 392 3.56 -14.36 -0.81
N TYR A 393 2.98 -14.10 -1.96
CA TYR A 393 2.24 -15.05 -2.77
C TYR A 393 3.13 -15.62 -3.88
N GLY A 394 3.03 -16.94 -4.12
CA GLY A 394 3.80 -17.63 -5.15
C GLY A 394 4.81 -18.63 -4.63
#